data_ad69ce8745390d83517f390e104eac3a
#
_entry.id   ad69ce8745390d83517f390e104eac3a
#
_cell.length_a   1.000
_cell.length_b   1.000
_cell.length_c   1.000
_cell.angle_alpha   90.00
_cell.angle_beta   90.00
_cell.angle_gamma   90.00
#
_symmetry.space_group_name_H-M   'P 1'
#
loop_
_entity.id
_entity.type
_entity.pdbx_description
1 polymer ?
#
loop_
_entity_poly.entity_id
_entity_poly.type
_entity_poly.pdbx_seq_one_letter_code
_entity_poly.pdbx_strand_id
1 'polypeptide(L)'
;PRSTLFPYTTLFRSASEGTPTIAEWLGKQLAEESDKEVGLYGMDSTANDVQQLTTELRQHGGLTLRTNFDPLQRIWTNRPPIPMNPVVPQPLEYAGEDTVSKLARIRKALREQHADGMLMASLDDIAWTLNLRGSDVHCNPVFISYLLISSQTATLFIYEEKLTAEARQHLTACGVATAPYTAITEGLRRYPDYNILADPDEVSYTLMKAIQSNELTSHLSPLISHLLRASSPVPAMKAVKNDAEQRGFRQAMIRDGVALVRFLRWLKPAVEAGGQTEMSVDRKLTALRAEQPLYQGPSFDTIAGYQTHGAIVHYEATPETDVPLKPEGLLLLDSGAQYIDGTTDITRTIALGPVTDEQRRIYTLVLKGHIQLQMLKFPDGASGTQLDAVARRGLWKSGLNFLHGTGHGVGSYLNVHEGPHQI
;
A
#
# COMPACT_ATOMS: atom_id res chain seq x y z
N PRO A 1 9.53 5.09 0.00
CA PRO A 1 8.13 4.80 0.15
C PRO A 1 7.63 4.12 -1.10
N ARG A 2 7.39 2.84 -1.02
CA ARG A 2 6.73 2.12 -2.10
C ARG A 2 5.28 2.57 -2.11
N SER A 3 4.84 3.25 -3.17
CA SER A 3 3.43 3.22 -3.49
C SER A 3 3.13 1.76 -3.86
N THR A 4 2.26 1.12 -3.13
CA THR A 4 1.82 -0.26 -3.34
C THR A 4 1.02 -0.45 -4.64
N LEU A 5 0.93 0.59 -5.47
CA LEU A 5 0.24 0.58 -6.76
C LEU A 5 1.06 -0.08 -7.90
N PHE A 6 2.35 -0.38 -7.70
CA PHE A 6 3.22 -0.83 -8.81
C PHE A 6 3.65 -2.30 -8.88
N PRO A 7 3.33 -3.24 -7.99
CA PRO A 7 3.78 -4.60 -8.19
C PRO A 7 3.12 -5.30 -9.40
N TYR A 8 1.92 -4.88 -9.80
CA TYR A 8 1.17 -5.59 -10.86
C TYR A 8 1.60 -5.25 -12.28
N THR A 9 1.99 -4.03 -12.58
CA THR A 9 2.46 -3.66 -13.93
C THR A 9 3.82 -4.26 -14.25
N THR A 10 4.68 -4.42 -13.25
CA THR A 10 5.99 -5.06 -13.41
C THR A 10 5.84 -6.58 -13.56
N LEU A 11 4.95 -7.22 -12.81
CA LEU A 11 4.63 -8.64 -12.94
C LEU A 11 4.01 -8.98 -14.31
N PHE A 12 3.17 -8.12 -14.87
CA PHE A 12 2.59 -8.33 -16.19
C PHE A 12 3.61 -8.27 -17.32
N ARG A 13 4.64 -7.43 -17.22
CA ARG A 13 5.71 -7.35 -18.22
C ARG A 13 6.79 -8.40 -18.04
N SER A 14 7.06 -8.82 -16.82
CA SER A 14 8.07 -9.84 -16.52
C SER A 14 7.56 -11.27 -16.60
N ALA A 15 6.25 -11.49 -16.58
CA ALA A 15 5.62 -12.82 -16.68
C ALA A 15 5.24 -13.24 -18.10
N SER A 16 5.50 -12.39 -19.12
CA SER A 16 5.32 -12.83 -20.51
C SER A 16 6.42 -13.82 -20.89
N GLU A 17 6.02 -14.95 -21.49
CA GLU A 17 6.93 -15.97 -21.99
C GLU A 17 8.04 -15.33 -22.85
N GLY A 18 9.31 -15.55 -22.50
CA GLY A 18 10.46 -15.00 -23.21
C GLY A 18 11.01 -13.66 -22.68
N THR A 19 10.41 -13.05 -21.66
CA THR A 19 11.01 -11.88 -21.01
C THR A 19 12.03 -12.33 -19.95
N PRO A 20 13.33 -11.94 -20.06
CA PRO A 20 14.33 -12.34 -19.07
C PRO A 20 14.08 -11.63 -17.74
N THR A 21 14.44 -12.26 -16.64
CA THR A 21 14.54 -11.58 -15.34
C THR A 21 15.63 -10.51 -15.36
N ILE A 22 15.62 -9.59 -14.38
CA ILE A 22 16.68 -8.57 -14.24
C ILE A 22 18.06 -9.23 -14.15
N ALA A 23 18.18 -10.29 -13.36
CA ALA A 23 19.43 -11.01 -13.18
C ALA A 23 19.90 -11.73 -14.45
N GLU A 24 19.00 -12.38 -15.18
CA GLU A 24 19.29 -13.00 -16.48
C GLU A 24 19.75 -11.98 -17.52
N TRP A 25 19.07 -10.83 -17.58
CA TRP A 25 19.43 -9.77 -18.51
C TRP A 25 20.80 -9.18 -18.18
N LEU A 26 21.05 -8.83 -16.91
CA LEU A 26 22.34 -8.32 -16.45
C LEU A 26 23.46 -9.33 -16.66
N GLY A 27 23.22 -10.61 -16.38
CA GLY A 27 24.20 -11.67 -16.62
C GLY A 27 24.63 -11.77 -18.08
N LYS A 28 23.71 -11.57 -19.02
CA LYS A 28 24.01 -11.52 -20.46
C LYS A 28 24.78 -10.25 -20.85
N GLN A 29 24.34 -9.07 -20.34
CA GLN A 29 24.98 -7.80 -20.67
C GLN A 29 26.42 -7.68 -20.13
N LEU A 30 26.68 -8.26 -18.97
CA LEU A 30 27.97 -8.19 -18.28
C LEU A 30 28.83 -9.47 -18.44
N ALA A 31 28.47 -10.36 -19.37
CA ALA A 31 29.15 -11.64 -19.55
C ALA A 31 30.65 -11.49 -19.86
N GLU A 32 31.02 -10.51 -20.64
CA GLU A 32 32.41 -10.23 -21.10
C GLU A 32 33.11 -9.15 -20.26
N GLU A 33 32.40 -8.52 -19.30
CA GLU A 33 32.99 -7.48 -18.46
C GLU A 33 33.92 -8.08 -17.40
N SER A 34 35.05 -7.40 -17.15
CA SER A 34 35.98 -7.78 -16.09
C SER A 34 35.48 -7.47 -14.68
N ASP A 35 34.71 -6.39 -14.56
CA ASP A 35 34.07 -5.96 -13.31
C ASP A 35 32.61 -6.42 -13.31
N LYS A 36 32.32 -7.41 -12.51
CA LYS A 36 30.99 -8.05 -12.40
C LYS A 36 30.21 -7.53 -11.19
N GLU A 37 30.24 -6.22 -10.98
CA GLU A 37 29.53 -5.56 -9.87
C GLU A 37 28.29 -4.80 -10.36
N VAL A 38 27.16 -5.02 -9.68
CA VAL A 38 25.89 -4.32 -9.91
C VAL A 38 25.58 -3.45 -8.70
N GLY A 39 25.22 -2.18 -8.91
CA GLY A 39 24.88 -1.24 -7.84
C GLY A 39 23.38 -1.21 -7.54
N LEU A 40 23.03 -1.23 -6.23
CA LEU A 40 21.68 -1.04 -5.73
C LEU A 40 21.75 -0.23 -4.42
N TYR A 41 20.79 0.68 -4.21
CA TYR A 41 20.74 1.43 -2.94
C TYR A 41 20.00 0.65 -1.86
N GLY A 42 20.76 0.14 -0.88
CA GLY A 42 20.21 -0.71 0.18
C GLY A 42 19.25 0.00 1.17
N MET A 43 19.14 1.34 1.14
CA MET A 43 18.12 2.07 1.90
C MET A 43 16.74 2.04 1.23
N ASP A 44 16.68 1.88 -0.09
CA ASP A 44 15.43 1.90 -0.87
C ASP A 44 14.91 0.49 -1.18
N SER A 45 15.66 -0.54 -0.79
CA SER A 45 15.36 -1.93 -1.10
C SER A 45 15.19 -2.75 0.17
N THR A 46 14.17 -3.61 0.22
CA THR A 46 13.93 -4.48 1.37
C THR A 46 15.04 -5.52 1.52
N ALA A 47 15.19 -6.06 2.72
CA ALA A 47 16.22 -7.06 2.97
C ALA A 47 16.00 -8.34 2.16
N ASN A 48 14.75 -8.77 1.98
CA ASN A 48 14.42 -9.95 1.16
C ASN A 48 14.66 -9.70 -0.32
N ASP A 49 14.30 -8.54 -0.88
CA ASP A 49 14.59 -8.22 -2.28
C ASP A 49 16.09 -8.24 -2.58
N VAL A 50 16.90 -7.66 -1.68
CA VAL A 50 18.37 -7.66 -1.83
C VAL A 50 18.93 -9.08 -1.74
N GLN A 51 18.41 -9.91 -0.84
CA GLN A 51 18.84 -11.29 -0.69
C GLN A 51 18.48 -12.14 -1.92
N GLN A 52 17.25 -11.97 -2.42
CA GLN A 52 16.79 -12.66 -3.63
C GLN A 52 17.62 -12.25 -4.84
N LEU A 53 17.73 -10.93 -5.09
CA LEU A 53 18.52 -10.43 -6.22
C LEU A 53 19.99 -10.85 -6.14
N THR A 54 20.60 -10.85 -4.95
CA THR A 54 21.97 -11.35 -4.75
C THR A 54 22.12 -12.81 -5.17
N THR A 55 21.13 -13.64 -4.83
CA THR A 55 21.14 -15.06 -5.18
C THR A 55 21.00 -15.26 -6.69
N GLU A 56 20.05 -14.57 -7.30
CA GLU A 56 19.79 -14.63 -8.75
C GLU A 56 20.99 -14.12 -9.57
N LEU A 57 21.60 -13.00 -9.18
CA LEU A 57 22.78 -12.45 -9.85
C LEU A 57 23.98 -13.41 -9.83
N ARG A 58 24.19 -14.11 -8.72
CA ARG A 58 25.24 -15.14 -8.62
C ARG A 58 24.99 -16.30 -9.57
N GLN A 59 23.73 -16.74 -9.72
CA GLN A 59 23.35 -17.84 -10.60
C GLN A 59 23.45 -17.48 -12.09
N HIS A 60 23.16 -16.23 -12.45
CA HIS A 60 23.11 -15.74 -13.83
C HIS A 60 24.36 -14.97 -14.26
N GLY A 61 25.55 -15.40 -13.90
CA GLY A 61 26.79 -14.80 -14.40
C GLY A 61 27.87 -14.53 -13.34
N GLY A 62 27.63 -14.96 -12.09
CA GLY A 62 28.58 -14.74 -10.99
C GLY A 62 28.72 -13.27 -10.61
N LEU A 63 27.65 -12.48 -10.81
CA LEU A 63 27.61 -11.06 -10.51
C LEU A 63 27.55 -10.82 -9.01
N THR A 64 28.19 -9.76 -8.54
CA THR A 64 28.13 -9.29 -7.14
C THR A 64 27.24 -8.05 -7.01
N LEU A 65 26.57 -7.94 -5.85
CA LEU A 65 25.68 -6.79 -5.56
C LEU A 65 26.33 -5.83 -4.56
N ARG A 66 26.52 -4.59 -4.97
CA ARG A 66 26.97 -3.49 -4.13
C ARG A 66 25.78 -2.68 -3.64
N THR A 67 25.56 -2.58 -2.31
CA THR A 67 24.35 -2.02 -1.71
C THR A 67 24.53 -0.65 -1.04
N ASN A 68 25.75 -0.12 -1.01
CA ASN A 68 26.08 1.20 -0.42
C ASN A 68 26.24 2.31 -1.45
N PHE A 69 25.60 2.17 -2.60
CA PHE A 69 25.70 3.08 -3.72
C PHE A 69 24.30 3.43 -4.23
N ASP A 70 23.97 4.72 -4.28
CA ASP A 70 22.76 5.21 -4.93
C ASP A 70 23.06 5.49 -6.41
N PRO A 71 22.66 4.60 -7.34
CA PRO A 71 22.94 4.77 -8.76
C PRO A 71 22.21 5.98 -9.36
N LEU A 72 21.11 6.42 -8.77
CA LEU A 72 20.29 7.52 -9.25
C LEU A 72 20.84 8.90 -8.84
N GLN A 73 21.66 8.96 -7.80
CA GLN A 73 22.16 10.25 -7.27
C GLN A 73 22.87 11.12 -8.32
N ARG A 74 23.56 10.48 -9.28
CA ARG A 74 24.31 11.19 -10.33
C ARG A 74 23.49 11.53 -11.56
N ILE A 75 22.45 10.76 -11.86
CA ILE A 75 21.68 10.86 -13.11
C ILE A 75 20.33 11.56 -12.93
N TRP A 76 19.75 11.49 -11.75
CA TRP A 76 18.46 12.11 -11.45
C TRP A 76 18.66 13.52 -10.87
N THR A 77 19.03 14.46 -11.72
CA THR A 77 19.39 15.83 -11.32
C THR A 77 18.23 16.67 -10.79
N ASN A 78 17.00 16.31 -11.15
CA ASN A 78 15.75 16.96 -10.69
C ASN A 78 14.98 16.08 -9.70
N ARG A 79 15.66 15.21 -8.95
CA ARG A 79 15.03 14.36 -7.93
C ARG A 79 14.25 15.23 -6.93
N PRO A 80 12.95 14.98 -6.73
CA PRO A 80 12.14 15.76 -5.79
C PRO A 80 12.66 15.55 -4.35
N PRO A 81 12.58 16.57 -3.49
CA PRO A 81 12.90 16.43 -2.09
C PRO A 81 11.89 15.52 -1.39
N ILE A 82 12.25 15.03 -0.20
CA ILE A 82 11.31 14.32 0.67
C ILE A 82 10.14 15.28 1.00
N PRO A 83 8.89 14.83 0.87
CA PRO A 83 7.73 15.64 1.21
C PRO A 83 7.75 16.10 2.67
N MET A 84 7.37 17.35 2.91
CA MET A 84 7.36 17.99 4.23
C MET A 84 5.93 18.38 4.67
N ASN A 85 4.94 17.59 4.29
CA ASN A 85 3.55 17.86 4.60
C ASN A 85 3.26 17.72 6.11
N PRO A 86 2.31 18.51 6.65
CA PRO A 86 1.97 18.45 8.06
C PRO A 86 1.45 17.09 8.51
N VAL A 87 1.83 16.70 9.72
CA VAL A 87 1.33 15.49 10.41
C VAL A 87 0.38 15.94 11.52
N VAL A 88 -0.81 15.34 11.53
CA VAL A 88 -1.91 15.69 12.44
C VAL A 88 -2.43 14.44 13.18
N PRO A 89 -2.96 14.57 14.41
CA PRO A 89 -3.61 13.47 15.10
C PRO A 89 -4.92 13.06 14.42
N GLN A 90 -5.19 11.76 14.33
CA GLN A 90 -6.54 11.24 14.08
C GLN A 90 -7.33 11.26 15.39
N PRO A 91 -8.54 11.84 15.43
CA PRO A 91 -9.35 11.85 16.63
C PRO A 91 -9.69 10.45 17.14
N LEU A 92 -9.63 10.27 18.47
CA LEU A 92 -9.88 8.97 19.10
C LEU A 92 -11.27 8.42 18.82
N GLU A 93 -12.26 9.29 18.62
CA GLU A 93 -13.64 8.89 18.26
C GLU A 93 -13.70 8.09 16.94
N TYR A 94 -12.73 8.30 16.02
CA TYR A 94 -12.63 7.57 14.76
C TYR A 94 -11.60 6.43 14.84
N ALA A 95 -10.49 6.62 15.57
CA ALA A 95 -9.47 5.59 15.75
C ALA A 95 -9.94 4.45 16.66
N GLY A 96 -10.80 4.72 17.66
CA GLY A 96 -11.42 3.77 18.55
C GLY A 96 -10.51 3.14 19.62
N GLU A 97 -9.20 3.20 19.42
CA GLU A 97 -8.17 2.71 20.36
C GLU A 97 -7.04 3.74 20.44
N ASP A 98 -6.61 4.09 21.65
CA ASP A 98 -5.53 5.05 21.84
C ASP A 98 -4.15 4.45 21.58
N THR A 99 -3.16 5.32 21.35
CA THR A 99 -1.78 4.95 21.03
C THR A 99 -1.12 4.13 22.14
N VAL A 100 -1.39 4.44 23.42
CA VAL A 100 -0.80 3.72 24.56
C VAL A 100 -1.27 2.28 24.58
N SER A 101 -2.57 2.05 24.38
CA SER A 101 -3.18 0.72 24.28
C SER A 101 -2.62 -0.08 23.11
N LYS A 102 -2.48 0.55 21.94
CA LYS A 102 -1.88 -0.10 20.74
C LYS A 102 -0.43 -0.51 21.01
N LEU A 103 0.39 0.38 21.57
CA LEU A 103 1.77 0.08 21.93
C LEU A 103 1.88 -1.06 22.95
N ALA A 104 0.98 -1.09 23.96
CA ALA A 104 0.94 -2.18 24.93
C ALA A 104 0.61 -3.53 24.28
N ARG A 105 -0.33 -3.54 23.35
CA ARG A 105 -0.72 -4.72 22.57
C ARG A 105 0.41 -5.21 21.67
N ILE A 106 1.09 -4.30 20.97
CA ILE A 106 2.26 -4.62 20.16
C ILE A 106 3.36 -5.22 21.02
N ARG A 107 3.72 -4.60 22.16
CA ARG A 107 4.72 -5.13 23.08
C ARG A 107 4.37 -6.52 23.62
N LYS A 108 3.08 -6.79 23.84
CA LYS A 108 2.63 -8.14 24.21
C LYS A 108 2.93 -9.15 23.11
N ALA A 109 2.55 -8.85 21.85
CA ALA A 109 2.82 -9.73 20.73
C ALA A 109 4.32 -9.93 20.46
N LEU A 110 5.14 -8.89 20.65
CA LEU A 110 6.59 -9.02 20.54
C LEU A 110 7.17 -10.00 21.56
N ARG A 111 6.73 -9.93 22.84
CA ARG A 111 7.15 -10.91 23.86
C ARG A 111 6.77 -12.34 23.51
N GLU A 112 5.60 -12.53 22.93
CA GLU A 112 5.13 -13.86 22.45
C GLU A 112 6.02 -14.39 21.32
N GLN A 113 6.66 -13.51 20.55
CA GLN A 113 7.64 -13.83 19.51
C GLN A 113 9.10 -13.79 20.02
N HIS A 114 9.33 -13.68 21.34
CA HIS A 114 10.66 -13.57 21.96
C HIS A 114 11.47 -12.34 21.49
N ALA A 115 10.78 -11.27 21.10
CA ALA A 115 11.37 -9.98 20.77
C ALA A 115 11.22 -8.98 21.93
N ASP A 116 12.23 -8.17 22.15
CA ASP A 116 12.23 -7.09 23.16
C ASP A 116 11.71 -5.77 22.57
N GLY A 117 11.78 -5.65 21.26
CA GLY A 117 11.27 -4.51 20.52
C GLY A 117 11.21 -4.75 19.02
N MET A 118 10.86 -3.72 18.26
CA MET A 118 10.78 -3.80 16.80
C MET A 118 11.14 -2.49 16.12
N LEU A 119 11.67 -2.60 14.90
CA LEU A 119 11.73 -1.51 13.94
C LEU A 119 10.52 -1.61 13.00
N MET A 120 9.69 -0.59 13.00
CA MET A 120 8.57 -0.44 12.07
C MET A 120 8.95 0.55 10.97
N ALA A 121 8.85 0.13 9.71
CA ALA A 121 9.15 0.92 8.53
C ALA A 121 7.92 1.12 7.63
N SER A 122 6.89 0.29 7.76
CA SER A 122 5.61 0.47 7.08
C SER A 122 4.93 1.75 7.54
N LEU A 123 4.69 2.69 6.62
CA LEU A 123 4.12 4.00 6.94
C LEU A 123 2.69 3.90 7.47
N ASP A 124 1.92 2.94 6.94
CA ASP A 124 0.55 2.66 7.38
C ASP A 124 0.51 2.13 8.82
N ASP A 125 1.43 1.24 9.15
CA ASP A 125 1.53 0.66 10.49
C ASP A 125 1.94 1.72 11.52
N ILE A 126 2.87 2.61 11.15
CA ILE A 126 3.28 3.74 11.99
C ILE A 126 2.09 4.68 12.20
N ALA A 127 1.41 5.08 11.12
CA ALA A 127 0.27 5.99 11.18
C ALA A 127 -0.88 5.41 12.03
N TRP A 128 -1.17 4.11 11.86
CA TRP A 128 -2.17 3.40 12.66
C TRP A 128 -1.76 3.31 14.13
N THR A 129 -0.54 2.90 14.41
CA THR A 129 -0.02 2.72 15.78
C THR A 129 -0.07 4.01 16.58
N LEU A 130 0.33 5.12 15.96
CA LEU A 130 0.43 6.42 16.62
C LEU A 130 -0.84 7.27 16.53
N ASN A 131 -1.89 6.82 15.84
CA ASN A 131 -3.07 7.64 15.53
C ASN A 131 -2.69 8.99 14.90
N LEU A 132 -1.74 8.98 13.98
CA LEU A 132 -1.30 10.14 13.23
C LEU A 132 -1.59 9.98 11.75
N ARG A 133 -1.83 11.07 11.05
CA ARG A 133 -2.05 11.10 9.60
C ARG A 133 -1.22 12.22 8.98
N GLY A 134 -0.79 12.00 7.74
CA GLY A 134 -0.08 12.96 6.92
C GLY A 134 -0.57 12.90 5.48
N SER A 135 0.18 13.47 4.56
CA SER A 135 -0.15 13.46 3.12
C SER A 135 1.11 13.40 2.25
N ASP A 136 2.13 12.69 2.70
CA ASP A 136 3.39 12.55 1.97
C ASP A 136 3.27 11.62 0.77
N VAL A 137 2.32 10.70 0.81
CA VAL A 137 2.04 9.76 -0.28
C VAL A 137 0.69 10.11 -0.89
N HIS A 138 0.65 10.21 -2.21
CA HIS A 138 -0.58 10.53 -2.92
C HIS A 138 -1.68 9.52 -2.59
N CYS A 139 -2.89 10.00 -2.32
CA CYS A 139 -4.07 9.21 -1.95
C CYS A 139 -3.96 8.37 -0.65
N ASN A 140 -2.79 8.32 -0.01
CA ASN A 140 -2.59 7.58 1.24
C ASN A 140 -2.25 8.54 2.38
N PRO A 141 -3.03 8.62 3.46
CA PRO A 141 -2.85 9.61 4.53
C PRO A 141 -1.74 9.23 5.51
N VAL A 142 -0.55 8.95 5.00
CA VAL A 142 0.65 8.57 5.75
C VAL A 142 1.75 9.62 5.66
N PHE A 143 2.81 9.43 6.44
CA PHE A 143 3.96 10.34 6.50
C PHE A 143 5.26 9.56 6.60
N ILE A 144 6.31 10.07 5.96
CA ILE A 144 7.64 9.44 5.91
C ILE A 144 8.28 9.50 7.30
N SER A 145 8.52 8.33 7.90
CA SER A 145 9.08 8.17 9.23
C SER A 145 9.53 6.73 9.47
N TYR A 146 10.20 6.50 10.62
CA TYR A 146 10.41 5.18 11.21
C TYR A 146 9.95 5.21 12.66
N LEU A 147 9.45 4.08 13.16
CA LEU A 147 9.11 3.94 14.59
C LEU A 147 9.92 2.80 15.19
N LEU A 148 10.74 3.14 16.17
CA LEU A 148 11.50 2.17 16.94
C LEU A 148 10.83 1.97 18.30
N ILE A 149 10.33 0.76 18.55
CA ILE A 149 9.65 0.38 19.79
C ILE A 149 10.60 -0.49 20.58
N SER A 150 10.78 -0.16 21.87
CA SER A 150 11.46 -1.00 22.86
C SER A 150 10.47 -1.55 23.89
N SER A 151 10.97 -2.38 24.78
CA SER A 151 10.19 -2.90 25.92
C SER A 151 9.55 -1.78 26.77
N GLN A 152 10.19 -0.61 26.85
CA GLN A 152 9.77 0.51 27.69
C GLN A 152 9.44 1.79 26.92
N THR A 153 10.12 2.05 25.82
CA THR A 153 10.05 3.32 25.09
C THR A 153 9.51 3.12 23.67
N ALA A 154 9.14 4.22 23.03
CA ALA A 154 8.88 4.30 21.60
C ALA A 154 9.46 5.61 21.08
N THR A 155 10.18 5.58 19.96
CA THR A 155 10.79 6.75 19.33
C THR A 155 10.40 6.85 17.88
N LEU A 156 9.77 7.96 17.52
CA LEU A 156 9.42 8.30 16.14
C LEU A 156 10.57 9.09 15.51
N PHE A 157 11.18 8.53 14.46
CA PHE A 157 12.21 9.19 13.66
C PHE A 157 11.53 9.91 12.50
N ILE A 158 11.49 11.24 12.55
CA ILE A 158 10.75 12.09 11.61
C ILE A 158 11.47 13.44 11.44
N TYR A 159 11.22 14.13 10.33
CA TYR A 159 11.54 15.55 10.22
C TYR A 159 10.61 16.34 11.14
N GLU A 160 11.19 16.99 12.15
CA GLU A 160 10.43 17.60 13.24
C GLU A 160 9.51 18.73 12.77
N GLU A 161 9.87 19.39 11.70
CA GLU A 161 9.11 20.47 11.06
C GLU A 161 7.74 20.02 10.53
N LYS A 162 7.56 18.72 10.30
CA LYS A 162 6.29 18.13 9.85
C LYS A 162 5.26 18.02 10.98
N LEU A 163 5.71 17.96 12.24
CA LEU A 163 4.81 17.78 13.36
C LEU A 163 4.09 19.10 13.69
N THR A 164 2.76 19.09 13.63
CA THR A 164 1.94 20.20 14.16
C THR A 164 2.06 20.28 15.69
N ALA A 165 1.60 21.38 16.27
CA ALA A 165 1.60 21.55 17.74
C ALA A 165 0.76 20.43 18.40
N GLU A 166 -0.38 20.09 17.81
CA GLU A 166 -1.28 19.03 18.27
C GLU A 166 -0.61 17.66 18.19
N ALA A 167 0.11 17.36 17.09
CA ALA A 167 0.85 16.10 16.94
C ALA A 167 1.96 15.96 17.98
N ARG A 168 2.71 17.04 18.27
CA ARG A 168 3.73 17.05 19.34
C ARG A 168 3.11 16.81 20.71
N GLN A 169 2.00 17.50 21.01
CA GLN A 169 1.29 17.30 22.27
C GLN A 169 0.76 15.86 22.39
N HIS A 170 0.19 15.32 21.32
CA HIS A 170 -0.30 13.94 21.27
C HIS A 170 0.83 12.92 21.54
N LEU A 171 1.96 13.02 20.84
CA LEU A 171 3.11 12.13 21.04
C LEU A 171 3.66 12.22 22.49
N THR A 172 3.79 13.45 23.03
CA THR A 172 4.22 13.67 24.41
C THR A 172 3.26 13.01 25.41
N ALA A 173 1.96 13.19 25.23
CA ALA A 173 0.93 12.59 26.09
C ALA A 173 0.93 11.05 26.04
N CYS A 174 1.31 10.46 24.91
CA CYS A 174 1.42 9.01 24.72
C CYS A 174 2.79 8.44 25.14
N GLY A 175 3.73 9.26 25.59
CA GLY A 175 5.08 8.83 25.97
C GLY A 175 5.94 8.39 24.79
N VAL A 176 5.68 8.93 23.58
CA VAL A 176 6.46 8.68 22.37
C VAL A 176 7.46 9.81 22.18
N ALA A 177 8.75 9.49 22.20
CA ALA A 177 9.83 10.43 21.91
C ALA A 177 9.95 10.68 20.40
N THR A 178 10.53 11.83 20.02
CA THR A 178 10.88 12.14 18.62
C THR A 178 12.39 12.23 18.44
N ALA A 179 12.87 11.86 17.26
CA ALA A 179 14.27 12.01 16.87
C ALA A 179 14.34 12.39 15.37
N PRO A 180 15.45 13.01 14.92
CA PRO A 180 15.61 13.34 13.51
C PRO A 180 15.51 12.10 12.61
N TYR A 181 14.79 12.20 11.50
CA TYR A 181 14.59 11.10 10.53
C TYR A 181 15.91 10.42 10.12
N THR A 182 16.95 11.23 9.89
CA THR A 182 18.28 10.77 9.46
C THR A 182 19.06 10.04 10.57
N ALA A 183 18.63 10.13 11.83
CA ALA A 183 19.31 9.50 12.98
C ALA A 183 18.89 8.03 13.19
N ILE A 184 18.01 7.46 12.36
CA ILE A 184 17.52 6.08 12.55
C ILE A 184 18.64 5.04 12.63
N THR A 185 19.64 5.11 11.75
CA THR A 185 20.77 4.17 11.73
C THR A 185 21.54 4.20 13.04
N GLU A 186 21.77 5.38 13.60
CA GLU A 186 22.43 5.55 14.88
C GLU A 186 21.54 5.06 16.04
N GLY A 187 20.24 5.36 15.99
CA GLY A 187 19.26 4.83 16.94
C GLY A 187 19.27 3.31 17.02
N LEU A 188 19.38 2.63 15.88
CA LEU A 188 19.48 1.18 15.83
C LEU A 188 20.80 0.63 16.39
N ARG A 189 21.92 1.30 16.12
CA ARG A 189 23.23 0.90 16.67
C ARG A 189 23.31 1.03 18.19
N ARG A 190 22.56 1.95 18.77
CA ARG A 190 22.50 2.22 20.22
C ARG A 190 21.29 1.63 20.91
N TYR A 191 20.53 0.79 20.22
CA TYR A 191 19.32 0.20 20.78
C TYR A 191 19.65 -0.65 22.04
N PRO A 192 18.95 -0.42 23.17
CA PRO A 192 19.36 -0.98 24.45
C PRO A 192 18.93 -2.43 24.69
N ASP A 193 17.92 -2.92 23.95
CA ASP A 193 17.35 -4.25 24.17
C ASP A 193 18.04 -5.31 23.30
N TYR A 194 17.89 -6.59 23.65
CA TYR A 194 18.65 -7.67 22.99
C TYR A 194 18.10 -8.09 21.63
N ASN A 195 16.77 -8.25 21.50
CA ASN A 195 16.17 -8.82 20.29
C ASN A 195 15.24 -7.82 19.62
N ILE A 196 15.66 -7.27 18.50
CA ILE A 196 14.83 -6.40 17.67
C ILE A 196 14.19 -7.22 16.56
N LEU A 197 12.85 -7.25 16.53
CA LEU A 197 12.11 -7.77 15.38
C LEU A 197 12.16 -6.76 14.25
N ALA A 198 12.51 -7.22 13.06
CA ALA A 198 12.38 -6.44 11.83
C ALA A 198 11.88 -7.35 10.72
N ASP A 199 10.81 -6.91 10.05
CA ASP A 199 10.22 -7.62 8.94
C ASP A 199 11.11 -7.45 7.68
N PRO A 200 11.66 -8.53 7.13
CA PRO A 200 12.58 -8.45 6.00
C PRO A 200 11.89 -8.04 4.67
N ASP A 201 10.56 -8.07 4.61
CA ASP A 201 9.77 -7.60 3.46
C ASP A 201 9.44 -6.11 3.54
N GLU A 202 9.59 -5.49 4.72
CA GLU A 202 9.28 -4.07 4.96
C GLU A 202 10.52 -3.23 5.25
N VAL A 203 11.48 -3.78 6.02
CA VAL A 203 12.66 -3.06 6.47
C VAL A 203 13.76 -3.11 5.41
N SER A 204 14.39 -1.96 5.16
CA SER A 204 15.47 -1.85 4.18
C SER A 204 16.71 -2.65 4.61
N TYR A 205 17.44 -3.12 3.60
CA TYR A 205 18.67 -3.90 3.82
C TYR A 205 19.71 -3.16 4.68
N THR A 206 19.88 -1.86 4.47
CA THR A 206 20.82 -1.04 5.23
C THR A 206 20.44 -0.96 6.71
N LEU A 207 19.15 -0.81 7.03
CA LEU A 207 18.69 -0.76 8.42
C LEU A 207 18.78 -2.13 9.09
N MET A 208 18.50 -3.21 8.37
CA MET A 208 18.73 -4.57 8.87
C MET A 208 20.19 -4.80 9.24
N LYS A 209 21.14 -4.33 8.42
CA LYS A 209 22.58 -4.36 8.75
C LYS A 209 22.94 -3.50 9.96
N ALA A 210 22.30 -2.34 10.11
CA ALA A 210 22.53 -1.48 11.28
C ALA A 210 22.14 -2.18 12.59
N ILE A 211 21.03 -2.94 12.60
CA ILE A 211 20.62 -3.76 13.75
C ILE A 211 21.68 -4.81 14.06
N GLN A 212 22.20 -5.51 13.04
CA GLN A 212 23.23 -6.54 13.21
C GLN A 212 24.57 -6.01 13.72
N SER A 213 24.88 -4.74 13.47
CA SER A 213 26.14 -4.08 13.87
C SER A 213 25.98 -3.26 15.16
N ASN A 214 25.06 -3.60 16.07
CA ASN A 214 24.84 -2.90 17.32
C ASN A 214 26.10 -2.96 18.21
N GLU A 215 26.57 -1.78 18.64
CA GLU A 215 27.84 -1.62 19.38
C GLU A 215 27.78 -2.13 20.80
N LEU A 216 26.61 -2.09 21.46
CA LEU A 216 26.43 -2.56 22.84
C LEU A 216 26.65 -4.07 23.00
N THR A 217 26.61 -4.80 21.90
CA THR A 217 26.60 -6.25 21.87
C THR A 217 27.82 -6.84 21.18
N SER A 218 28.65 -6.01 20.55
CA SER A 218 29.89 -6.42 19.90
C SER A 218 30.89 -7.11 20.85
N HIS A 219 30.74 -6.91 22.17
CA HIS A 219 31.55 -7.55 23.22
C HIS A 219 30.97 -8.87 23.71
N LEU A 220 29.72 -9.19 23.36
CA LEU A 220 29.06 -10.44 23.69
C LEU A 220 29.12 -11.35 22.46
N SER A 221 29.58 -12.53 22.58
CA SER A 221 29.77 -13.55 21.54
C SER A 221 29.22 -13.25 20.12
N PRO A 222 30.00 -13.45 19.05
CA PRO A 222 29.53 -13.25 17.64
C PRO A 222 28.40 -14.20 17.21
N LEU A 223 27.94 -15.08 18.09
CA LEU A 223 26.85 -16.04 17.84
C LEU A 223 25.46 -15.55 18.24
N ILE A 224 25.34 -14.35 18.87
CA ILE A 224 24.05 -13.81 19.28
C ILE A 224 23.62 -12.74 18.26
N SER A 225 22.75 -13.13 17.35
CA SER A 225 22.08 -12.18 16.45
C SER A 225 20.99 -11.45 17.22
N HIS A 226 21.11 -10.13 17.34
CA HIS A 226 20.07 -9.28 17.94
C HIS A 226 18.91 -9.00 16.99
N LEU A 227 19.00 -9.45 15.76
CA LEU A 227 17.98 -9.29 14.75
C LEU A 227 17.11 -10.53 14.68
N LEU A 228 15.87 -10.39 15.08
CA LEU A 228 14.82 -11.39 14.81
C LEU A 228 14.13 -11.03 13.48
N ARG A 229 14.37 -11.85 12.45
CA ARG A 229 13.73 -11.72 11.14
C ARG A 229 12.37 -12.42 11.20
N ALA A 230 11.31 -11.65 11.36
CA ALA A 230 9.94 -12.16 11.42
C ALA A 230 8.96 -11.10 10.93
N SER A 231 7.77 -11.55 10.52
CA SER A 231 6.71 -10.64 10.10
C SER A 231 6.19 -9.78 11.24
N SER A 232 5.88 -8.53 10.93
CA SER A 232 5.27 -7.58 11.85
C SER A 232 3.92 -8.11 12.36
N PRO A 233 3.61 -8.02 13.66
CA PRO A 233 2.28 -8.37 14.18
C PRO A 233 1.22 -7.30 13.87
N VAL A 234 1.62 -6.11 13.43
CA VAL A 234 0.72 -4.95 13.30
C VAL A 234 -0.27 -5.09 12.16
N PRO A 235 0.08 -5.59 10.95
CA PRO A 235 -0.90 -5.80 9.88
C PRO A 235 -2.10 -6.64 10.32
N ALA A 236 -1.88 -7.73 11.05
CA ALA A 236 -2.97 -8.57 11.56
C ALA A 236 -3.83 -7.84 12.60
N MET A 237 -3.23 -7.02 13.46
CA MET A 237 -3.95 -6.21 14.45
C MET A 237 -4.80 -5.12 13.79
N LYS A 238 -4.29 -4.47 12.77
CA LYS A 238 -4.93 -3.41 11.99
C LYS A 238 -6.07 -3.96 11.12
N ALA A 239 -5.92 -5.16 10.58
CA ALA A 239 -6.92 -5.82 9.77
C ALA A 239 -8.23 -6.09 10.52
N VAL A 240 -8.17 -6.34 11.84
CA VAL A 240 -9.35 -6.54 12.68
C VAL A 240 -9.84 -5.18 13.18
N LYS A 241 -10.81 -4.61 12.47
CA LYS A 241 -11.38 -3.28 12.74
C LYS A 241 -12.18 -3.29 14.05
N ASN A 242 -11.89 -2.30 14.92
CA ASN A 242 -12.66 -2.08 16.14
C ASN A 242 -14.06 -1.48 15.84
N ASP A 243 -14.91 -1.35 16.86
CA ASP A 243 -16.28 -0.86 16.69
C ASP A 243 -16.37 0.57 16.13
N ALA A 244 -15.42 1.46 16.47
CA ALA A 244 -15.39 2.81 15.96
C ALA A 244 -15.02 2.83 14.46
N GLU A 245 -13.99 2.10 14.08
CA GLU A 245 -13.60 1.93 12.67
C GLU A 245 -14.71 1.30 11.84
N GLN A 246 -15.38 0.26 12.34
CA GLN A 246 -16.51 -0.37 11.65
C GLN A 246 -17.70 0.60 11.47
N ARG A 247 -18.03 1.41 12.49
CA ARG A 247 -19.04 2.47 12.35
C ARG A 247 -18.62 3.50 11.31
N GLY A 248 -17.35 3.91 11.35
CA GLY A 248 -16.76 4.84 10.40
C GLY A 248 -16.88 4.36 8.96
N PHE A 249 -16.49 3.12 8.67
CA PHE A 249 -16.65 2.52 7.34
C PHE A 249 -18.11 2.55 6.85
N ARG A 250 -19.06 2.18 7.71
CA ARG A 250 -20.50 2.23 7.34
C ARG A 250 -20.94 3.65 7.00
N GLN A 251 -20.51 4.66 7.75
CA GLN A 251 -20.85 6.05 7.50
C GLN A 251 -20.13 6.60 6.26
N ALA A 252 -18.85 6.26 6.05
CA ALA A 252 -18.11 6.61 4.84
C ALA A 252 -18.79 6.04 3.59
N MET A 253 -19.19 4.76 3.62
CA MET A 253 -19.91 4.12 2.50
C MET A 253 -21.27 4.74 2.21
N ILE A 254 -22.00 5.25 3.24
CA ILE A 254 -23.26 5.96 3.02
C ILE A 254 -23.00 7.31 2.34
N ARG A 255 -22.02 8.10 2.80
CA ARG A 255 -21.67 9.40 2.21
C ARG A 255 -21.19 9.24 0.78
N ASP A 256 -20.29 8.29 0.55
CA ASP A 256 -19.76 8.02 -0.78
C ASP A 256 -20.86 7.48 -1.72
N GLY A 257 -21.75 6.63 -1.20
CA GLY A 257 -22.93 6.16 -1.91
C GLY A 257 -23.85 7.28 -2.35
N VAL A 258 -24.05 8.31 -1.53
CA VAL A 258 -24.82 9.52 -1.90
C VAL A 258 -24.14 10.25 -3.06
N ALA A 259 -22.82 10.47 -2.99
CA ALA A 259 -22.07 11.11 -4.07
C ALA A 259 -22.17 10.31 -5.37
N LEU A 260 -22.01 8.97 -5.30
CA LEU A 260 -22.08 8.08 -6.44
C LEU A 260 -23.49 8.03 -7.07
N VAL A 261 -24.55 7.99 -6.26
CA VAL A 261 -25.94 8.04 -6.78
C VAL A 261 -26.24 9.36 -7.48
N ARG A 262 -25.79 10.49 -6.91
CA ARG A 262 -25.91 11.80 -7.57
C ARG A 262 -25.15 11.85 -8.89
N PHE A 263 -23.95 11.26 -8.92
CA PHE A 263 -23.16 11.12 -10.13
C PHE A 263 -23.87 10.25 -11.19
N LEU A 264 -24.36 9.08 -10.83
CA LEU A 264 -25.04 8.17 -11.74
C LEU A 264 -26.32 8.81 -12.34
N ARG A 265 -27.04 9.59 -11.54
CA ARG A 265 -28.21 10.36 -12.02
C ARG A 265 -27.79 11.42 -13.05
N TRP A 266 -26.65 12.04 -12.87
CA TRP A 266 -26.13 13.07 -13.77
C TRP A 266 -25.52 12.47 -15.04
N LEU A 267 -24.87 11.31 -14.97
CA LEU A 267 -23.96 10.79 -15.98
C LEU A 267 -24.65 10.60 -17.36
N LYS A 268 -25.72 9.81 -17.43
CA LYS A 268 -26.36 9.50 -18.72
C LYS A 268 -26.90 10.75 -19.45
N PRO A 269 -27.67 11.62 -18.82
CA PRO A 269 -28.12 12.86 -19.48
C PRO A 269 -26.94 13.74 -19.94
N ALA A 270 -25.86 13.78 -19.17
CA ALA A 270 -24.69 14.58 -19.52
C ALA A 270 -23.94 13.99 -20.75
N VAL A 271 -23.84 12.66 -20.84
CA VAL A 271 -23.23 11.99 -21.99
C VAL A 271 -24.11 12.15 -23.24
N GLU A 272 -25.44 12.04 -23.13
CA GLU A 272 -26.39 12.28 -24.21
C GLU A 272 -26.31 13.72 -24.74
N ALA A 273 -26.11 14.69 -23.85
CA ALA A 273 -25.88 16.10 -24.21
C ALA A 273 -24.54 16.36 -24.90
N GLY A 274 -23.60 15.43 -24.78
CA GLY A 274 -22.26 15.51 -25.36
C GLY A 274 -21.24 16.29 -24.52
N GLY A 275 -19.97 16.23 -24.94
CA GLY A 275 -18.88 16.97 -24.33
C GLY A 275 -18.30 16.35 -23.04
N GLN A 276 -18.74 15.16 -22.64
CA GLN A 276 -18.15 14.45 -21.52
C GLN A 276 -17.00 13.56 -21.99
N THR A 277 -15.95 13.47 -21.16
CA THR A 277 -14.76 12.64 -21.38
C THR A 277 -14.48 11.82 -20.13
N GLU A 278 -13.55 10.86 -20.18
CA GLU A 278 -13.10 10.07 -19.02
C GLU A 278 -12.61 10.99 -17.88
N MET A 279 -11.78 11.99 -18.19
CA MET A 279 -11.30 12.95 -17.19
C MET A 279 -12.42 13.87 -16.68
N SER A 280 -13.45 14.19 -17.48
CA SER A 280 -14.54 15.05 -17.05
C SER A 280 -15.46 14.35 -16.05
N VAL A 281 -15.68 13.05 -16.19
CA VAL A 281 -16.52 12.27 -15.27
C VAL A 281 -15.80 12.01 -13.95
N ASP A 282 -14.48 11.80 -13.98
CA ASP A 282 -13.67 11.77 -12.77
C ASP A 282 -13.79 13.08 -11.97
N ARG A 283 -13.49 14.22 -12.61
CA ARG A 283 -13.65 15.55 -11.96
C ARG A 283 -15.04 15.76 -11.38
N LYS A 284 -16.09 15.30 -12.08
CA LYS A 284 -17.46 15.43 -11.58
C LYS A 284 -17.72 14.61 -10.33
N LEU A 285 -17.27 13.35 -10.31
CA LEU A 285 -17.45 12.48 -9.15
C LEU A 285 -16.65 12.98 -7.94
N THR A 286 -15.40 13.37 -8.16
CA THR A 286 -14.52 13.97 -7.12
C THR A 286 -15.17 15.22 -6.51
N ALA A 287 -15.75 16.11 -7.33
CA ALA A 287 -16.46 17.29 -6.82
C ALA A 287 -17.68 16.93 -5.96
N LEU A 288 -18.45 15.90 -6.33
CA LEU A 288 -19.60 15.43 -5.55
C LEU A 288 -19.19 14.78 -4.22
N ARG A 289 -18.03 14.11 -4.18
CA ARG A 289 -17.42 13.57 -2.96
C ARG A 289 -16.93 14.68 -2.04
N ALA A 290 -16.33 15.73 -2.60
CA ALA A 290 -15.84 16.88 -1.85
C ALA A 290 -16.96 17.66 -1.12
N GLU A 291 -18.23 17.53 -1.55
CA GLU A 291 -19.38 18.09 -0.85
C GLU A 291 -19.79 17.25 0.39
N GLN A 292 -19.25 16.05 0.57
CA GLN A 292 -19.62 15.19 1.69
C GLN A 292 -18.82 15.57 2.95
N PRO A 293 -19.43 15.49 4.14
CA PRO A 293 -18.72 15.75 5.38
C PRO A 293 -17.56 14.75 5.59
N LEU A 294 -16.50 15.21 6.23
CA LEU A 294 -15.30 14.45 6.58
C LEU A 294 -14.43 14.01 5.39
N TYR A 295 -14.72 14.43 4.16
CA TYR A 295 -13.93 14.15 2.98
C TYR A 295 -12.52 14.74 3.09
N GLN A 296 -11.50 13.95 2.70
CA GLN A 296 -10.08 14.32 2.78
C GLN A 296 -9.35 14.23 1.44
N GLY A 297 -9.95 13.63 0.44
CA GLY A 297 -9.35 13.43 -0.88
C GLY A 297 -9.74 12.08 -1.49
N PRO A 298 -9.25 11.74 -2.69
CA PRO A 298 -9.40 10.41 -3.26
C PRO A 298 -8.59 9.38 -2.47
N SER A 299 -9.04 8.13 -2.45
CA SER A 299 -8.29 6.99 -1.90
C SER A 299 -7.34 6.35 -2.91
N PHE A 300 -7.57 6.61 -4.19
CA PHE A 300 -6.71 6.31 -5.36
C PHE A 300 -7.18 7.14 -6.55
N ASP A 301 -6.36 7.24 -7.58
CA ASP A 301 -6.71 7.96 -8.80
C ASP A 301 -7.84 7.24 -9.52
N THR A 302 -8.90 7.98 -9.86
CA THR A 302 -10.10 7.40 -10.45
C THR A 302 -9.81 6.71 -11.78
N ILE A 303 -10.21 5.47 -11.91
CA ILE A 303 -10.20 4.72 -13.16
C ILE A 303 -11.54 4.95 -13.85
N ALA A 304 -11.55 5.72 -14.93
CA ALA A 304 -12.73 5.96 -15.76
C ALA A 304 -12.45 5.43 -17.16
N GLY A 305 -12.52 4.11 -17.35
CA GLY A 305 -12.19 3.47 -18.62
C GLY A 305 -13.40 3.27 -19.51
N TYR A 306 -13.47 4.01 -20.62
CA TYR A 306 -14.53 3.86 -21.61
C TYR A 306 -14.17 2.82 -22.67
N GLN A 307 -15.08 1.88 -22.94
CA GLN A 307 -14.93 0.83 -23.95
C GLN A 307 -13.62 0.04 -23.76
N THR A 308 -12.66 0.15 -24.69
CA THR A 308 -11.38 -0.57 -24.67
C THR A 308 -10.46 -0.18 -23.50
N HIS A 309 -10.54 1.06 -23.02
CA HIS A 309 -9.77 1.51 -21.86
C HIS A 309 -10.18 0.79 -20.57
N GLY A 310 -11.44 0.37 -20.44
CA GLY A 310 -11.92 -0.44 -19.32
C GLY A 310 -11.30 -1.84 -19.24
N ALA A 311 -10.57 -2.29 -20.26
CA ALA A 311 -9.82 -3.55 -20.23
C ALA A 311 -8.39 -3.38 -19.68
N ILE A 312 -7.94 -2.15 -19.46
CA ILE A 312 -6.61 -1.85 -18.93
C ILE A 312 -6.72 -1.74 -17.42
N VAL A 313 -6.09 -2.66 -16.70
CA VAL A 313 -6.07 -2.67 -15.23
C VAL A 313 -5.34 -1.42 -14.72
N HIS A 314 -5.94 -0.71 -13.75
CA HIS A 314 -5.44 0.57 -13.22
C HIS A 314 -5.23 1.63 -14.31
N TYR A 315 -6.15 1.70 -15.30
CA TYR A 315 -6.12 2.75 -16.31
C TYR A 315 -6.27 4.13 -15.68
N GLU A 316 -5.40 5.04 -16.05
CA GLU A 316 -5.49 6.45 -15.70
C GLU A 316 -5.58 7.28 -16.98
N ALA A 317 -6.65 8.05 -17.12
CA ALA A 317 -6.83 8.95 -18.27
C ALA A 317 -5.91 10.16 -18.12
N THR A 318 -5.07 10.39 -19.13
CA THR A 318 -4.23 11.59 -19.26
C THR A 318 -4.77 12.51 -20.34
N PRO A 319 -4.33 13.78 -20.44
CA PRO A 319 -4.74 14.66 -21.52
C PRO A 319 -4.53 14.07 -22.93
N GLU A 320 -3.53 13.19 -23.08
CA GLU A 320 -3.18 12.54 -24.34
C GLU A 320 -4.05 11.31 -24.64
N THR A 321 -4.57 10.64 -23.59
CA THR A 321 -5.36 9.40 -23.73
C THR A 321 -6.84 9.62 -23.52
N ASP A 322 -7.26 10.78 -22.99
CA ASP A 322 -8.65 11.12 -22.68
C ASP A 322 -9.56 11.04 -23.92
N VAL A 323 -10.63 10.28 -23.83
CA VAL A 323 -11.57 10.08 -24.95
C VAL A 323 -12.96 10.59 -24.63
N PRO A 324 -13.70 11.08 -25.65
CA PRO A 324 -15.07 11.51 -25.47
C PRO A 324 -16.00 10.31 -25.24
N LEU A 325 -16.88 10.42 -24.24
CA LEU A 325 -17.94 9.46 -23.96
C LEU A 325 -19.10 9.65 -24.94
N LYS A 326 -19.65 8.53 -25.41
CA LYS A 326 -20.83 8.50 -26.27
C LYS A 326 -21.96 7.74 -25.59
N PRO A 327 -23.23 7.94 -25.98
CA PRO A 327 -24.38 7.24 -25.42
C PRO A 327 -24.48 5.81 -25.97
N GLU A 328 -23.40 5.04 -25.87
CA GLU A 328 -23.25 3.64 -26.29
C GLU A 328 -22.17 2.94 -25.44
N GLY A 329 -22.25 1.62 -25.37
CA GLY A 329 -21.24 0.76 -24.75
C GLY A 329 -21.13 0.91 -23.24
N LEU A 330 -19.96 0.59 -22.70
CA LEU A 330 -19.68 0.48 -21.28
C LEU A 330 -18.63 1.50 -20.82
N LEU A 331 -18.87 2.07 -19.65
CA LEU A 331 -17.88 2.78 -18.84
C LEU A 331 -17.58 1.94 -17.60
N LEU A 332 -16.34 1.54 -17.41
CA LEU A 332 -15.84 1.04 -16.13
C LEU A 332 -15.41 2.25 -15.29
N LEU A 333 -16.01 2.39 -14.12
CA LEU A 333 -15.70 3.45 -13.18
C LEU A 333 -15.28 2.83 -11.85
N ASP A 334 -14.01 2.96 -11.51
CA ASP A 334 -13.44 2.51 -10.26
C ASP A 334 -12.85 3.71 -9.52
N SER A 335 -13.28 3.91 -8.27
CA SER A 335 -13.01 5.16 -7.57
C SER A 335 -13.27 5.03 -6.08
N GLY A 336 -12.59 5.83 -5.28
CA GLY A 336 -12.77 5.84 -3.85
C GLY A 336 -12.42 7.18 -3.22
N ALA A 337 -12.67 7.29 -1.93
CA ALA A 337 -12.41 8.48 -1.14
C ALA A 337 -11.81 8.16 0.23
N GLN A 338 -10.98 9.06 0.72
CA GLN A 338 -10.55 9.13 2.10
C GLN A 338 -11.55 10.02 2.87
N TYR A 339 -12.11 9.46 3.93
CA TYR A 339 -12.84 10.19 4.97
C TYR A 339 -12.08 10.00 6.30
N ILE A 340 -12.15 10.97 7.21
CA ILE A 340 -11.42 10.85 8.50
C ILE A 340 -11.79 9.57 9.27
N ASP A 341 -13.00 9.05 9.06
CA ASP A 341 -13.56 7.89 9.73
C ASP A 341 -13.55 6.61 8.87
N GLY A 342 -13.03 6.64 7.64
CA GLY A 342 -12.93 5.44 6.80
C GLY A 342 -12.46 5.73 5.38
N THR A 343 -12.16 4.66 4.66
CA THR A 343 -11.73 4.69 3.25
C THR A 343 -12.75 3.93 2.42
N THR A 344 -13.07 4.43 1.22
CA THR A 344 -13.97 3.74 0.28
C THR A 344 -13.22 3.31 -0.97
N ASP A 345 -13.75 2.26 -1.59
CA ASP A 345 -13.29 1.68 -2.85
C ASP A 345 -14.52 1.06 -3.53
N ILE A 346 -14.93 1.63 -4.66
CA ILE A 346 -16.19 1.28 -5.31
C ILE A 346 -16.02 1.23 -6.81
N THR A 347 -16.19 0.04 -7.40
CA THR A 347 -16.22 -0.13 -8.84
C THR A 347 -17.64 -0.29 -9.38
N ARG A 348 -17.94 0.32 -10.51
CA ARG A 348 -19.18 0.10 -11.28
C ARG A 348 -18.90 0.04 -12.78
N THR A 349 -19.45 -0.97 -13.44
CA THR A 349 -19.51 -1.04 -14.91
C THR A 349 -20.87 -0.55 -15.36
N ILE A 350 -20.89 0.56 -16.08
CA ILE A 350 -22.10 1.33 -16.39
C ILE A 350 -22.37 1.28 -17.90
N ALA A 351 -23.57 0.85 -18.30
CA ALA A 351 -24.00 0.97 -19.68
C ALA A 351 -24.40 2.43 -19.96
N LEU A 352 -23.69 3.09 -20.87
CA LEU A 352 -24.02 4.47 -21.30
C LEU A 352 -25.14 4.49 -22.37
N GLY A 353 -25.41 3.36 -23.04
CA GLY A 353 -26.44 3.19 -24.01
C GLY A 353 -26.60 1.72 -24.40
N PRO A 354 -26.92 1.39 -25.65
CA PRO A 354 -27.02 0.01 -26.09
C PRO A 354 -25.73 -0.78 -25.87
N VAL A 355 -25.88 -2.02 -25.42
CA VAL A 355 -24.78 -2.96 -25.19
C VAL A 355 -25.06 -4.27 -25.91
N THR A 356 -24.03 -5.00 -26.32
CA THR A 356 -24.14 -6.29 -27.00
C THR A 356 -24.61 -7.41 -26.06
N ASP A 357 -25.14 -8.50 -26.61
CA ASP A 357 -25.49 -9.69 -25.83
C ASP A 357 -24.27 -10.34 -25.17
N GLU A 358 -23.10 -10.26 -25.79
CA GLU A 358 -21.84 -10.74 -25.23
C GLU A 358 -21.42 -9.91 -23.99
N GLN A 359 -21.52 -8.58 -24.06
CA GLN A 359 -21.26 -7.71 -22.92
C GLN A 359 -22.20 -8.03 -21.75
N ARG A 360 -23.50 -8.24 -22.01
CA ARG A 360 -24.47 -8.66 -20.98
C ARG A 360 -24.13 -10.00 -20.37
N ARG A 361 -23.72 -10.96 -21.19
CA ARG A 361 -23.35 -12.30 -20.79
C ARG A 361 -22.13 -12.25 -19.86
N ILE A 362 -21.06 -11.54 -20.26
CA ILE A 362 -19.82 -11.42 -19.48
C ILE A 362 -20.09 -10.69 -18.18
N TYR A 363 -20.78 -9.54 -18.21
CA TYR A 363 -21.19 -8.80 -17.01
C TYR A 363 -21.93 -9.71 -16.01
N THR A 364 -22.87 -10.52 -16.51
CA THR A 364 -23.63 -11.45 -15.67
C THR A 364 -22.75 -12.53 -15.04
N LEU A 365 -21.76 -13.05 -15.79
CA LEU A 365 -20.82 -14.04 -15.27
C LEU A 365 -19.94 -13.46 -14.14
N VAL A 366 -19.44 -12.23 -14.33
CA VAL A 366 -18.66 -11.52 -13.30
C VAL A 366 -19.53 -11.28 -12.06
N LEU A 367 -20.75 -10.76 -12.24
CA LEU A 367 -21.69 -10.52 -11.13
C LEU A 367 -22.01 -11.80 -10.36
N LYS A 368 -22.22 -12.93 -11.06
CA LYS A 368 -22.43 -14.23 -10.40
C LYS A 368 -21.21 -14.65 -9.57
N GLY A 369 -20.00 -14.47 -10.09
CA GLY A 369 -18.76 -14.75 -9.35
C GLY A 369 -18.64 -13.90 -8.10
N HIS A 370 -18.90 -12.60 -8.20
CA HIS A 370 -18.93 -11.66 -7.10
C HIS A 370 -19.93 -12.07 -6.00
N ILE A 371 -21.18 -12.36 -6.39
CA ILE A 371 -22.22 -12.79 -5.44
C ILE A 371 -21.85 -14.12 -4.77
N GLN A 372 -21.31 -15.09 -5.53
CA GLN A 372 -20.89 -16.37 -4.98
C GLN A 372 -19.79 -16.22 -3.94
N LEU A 373 -18.81 -15.37 -4.20
CA LEU A 373 -17.74 -15.07 -3.23
C LEU A 373 -18.30 -14.36 -1.98
N GLN A 374 -19.17 -13.36 -2.16
CA GLN A 374 -19.78 -12.61 -1.05
C GLN A 374 -20.64 -13.48 -0.14
N MET A 375 -21.30 -14.50 -0.70
CA MET A 375 -22.16 -15.42 0.04
C MET A 375 -21.42 -16.66 0.58
N LEU A 376 -20.12 -16.79 0.27
CA LEU A 376 -19.36 -17.97 0.62
C LEU A 376 -19.17 -18.08 2.13
N LYS A 377 -19.41 -19.28 2.66
CA LYS A 377 -19.00 -19.70 3.99
C LYS A 377 -17.81 -20.63 3.85
N PHE A 378 -16.76 -20.37 4.58
CA PHE A 378 -15.51 -21.12 4.50
C PHE A 378 -14.97 -21.41 5.90
N PRO A 379 -14.16 -22.47 6.08
CA PRO A 379 -13.59 -22.80 7.38
C PRO A 379 -12.52 -21.78 7.77
N ASP A 380 -12.29 -21.68 9.08
CA ASP A 380 -11.16 -20.91 9.61
C ASP A 380 -9.84 -21.40 9.03
N GLY A 381 -8.92 -20.46 8.70
CA GLY A 381 -7.65 -20.76 8.05
C GLY A 381 -7.71 -20.92 6.52
N ALA A 382 -8.86 -20.77 5.88
CA ALA A 382 -8.93 -20.72 4.43
C ALA A 382 -8.20 -19.46 3.90
N SER A 383 -7.32 -19.63 2.91
CA SER A 383 -6.59 -18.52 2.29
C SER A 383 -7.40 -17.83 1.20
N GLY A 384 -7.13 -16.54 0.95
CA GLY A 384 -7.72 -15.80 -0.17
C GLY A 384 -7.50 -16.47 -1.52
N THR A 385 -6.32 -17.07 -1.74
CA THR A 385 -6.01 -17.83 -2.95
C THR A 385 -6.97 -19.01 -3.19
N GLN A 386 -7.43 -19.68 -2.11
CA GLN A 386 -8.44 -20.75 -2.22
C GLN A 386 -9.81 -20.18 -2.58
N LEU A 387 -10.15 -19.02 -2.04
CA LEU A 387 -11.46 -18.36 -2.24
C LEU A 387 -11.58 -17.75 -3.64
N ASP A 388 -10.50 -17.26 -4.22
CA ASP A 388 -10.43 -16.65 -5.56
C ASP A 388 -11.07 -17.53 -6.65
N ALA A 389 -10.84 -18.84 -6.60
CA ALA A 389 -11.43 -19.79 -7.55
C ALA A 389 -12.97 -19.75 -7.60
N VAL A 390 -13.63 -19.36 -6.51
CA VAL A 390 -15.10 -19.25 -6.45
C VAL A 390 -15.59 -18.10 -7.33
N ALA A 391 -14.91 -16.96 -7.28
CA ALA A 391 -15.21 -15.80 -8.14
C ALA A 391 -14.99 -16.12 -9.63
N ARG A 392 -13.91 -16.84 -9.95
CA ARG A 392 -13.51 -17.14 -11.34
C ARG A 392 -14.25 -18.30 -11.98
N ARG A 393 -14.86 -19.19 -11.21
CA ARG A 393 -15.46 -20.44 -11.68
C ARG A 393 -16.45 -20.24 -12.85
N GLY A 394 -17.29 -19.22 -12.78
CA GLY A 394 -18.29 -18.92 -13.83
C GLY A 394 -17.63 -18.53 -15.14
N LEU A 395 -16.59 -17.74 -15.08
CA LEU A 395 -15.78 -17.30 -16.23
C LEU A 395 -15.01 -18.46 -16.83
N TRP A 396 -14.31 -19.27 -16.04
CA TRP A 396 -13.54 -20.43 -16.51
C TRP A 396 -14.39 -21.44 -17.27
N LYS A 397 -15.64 -21.71 -16.81
CA LYS A 397 -16.60 -22.56 -17.54
C LYS A 397 -16.97 -22.02 -18.93
N SER A 398 -16.75 -20.75 -19.15
CA SER A 398 -17.03 -20.06 -20.44
C SER A 398 -15.75 -19.78 -21.24
N GLY A 399 -14.59 -20.31 -20.82
CA GLY A 399 -13.30 -20.05 -21.45
C GLY A 399 -12.76 -18.63 -21.25
N LEU A 400 -13.27 -17.91 -20.23
CA LEU A 400 -12.91 -16.53 -19.92
C LEU A 400 -12.13 -16.46 -18.61
N ASN A 401 -11.30 -15.42 -18.45
CA ASN A 401 -10.57 -15.14 -17.23
C ASN A 401 -10.32 -13.62 -17.11
N PHE A 402 -9.95 -13.16 -15.91
CA PHE A 402 -9.34 -11.86 -15.67
C PHE A 402 -7.97 -12.06 -15.00
N LEU A 403 -7.04 -11.11 -15.25
CA LEU A 403 -5.62 -11.29 -14.93
C LEU A 403 -5.15 -10.40 -13.75
N HIS A 404 -6.05 -9.93 -12.93
CA HIS A 404 -5.78 -9.14 -11.72
C HIS A 404 -6.28 -9.85 -10.46
N GLY A 405 -5.95 -9.33 -9.28
CA GLY A 405 -6.49 -9.83 -8.00
C GLY A 405 -8.01 -9.66 -7.92
N THR A 406 -8.66 -10.50 -7.13
CA THR A 406 -10.12 -10.48 -6.96
C THR A 406 -10.56 -9.54 -5.83
N GLY A 407 -9.73 -9.35 -4.80
CA GLY A 407 -10.06 -8.46 -3.70
C GLY A 407 -8.92 -8.30 -2.69
N HIS A 408 -9.10 -7.36 -1.77
CA HIS A 408 -8.12 -6.97 -0.77
C HIS A 408 -8.79 -6.41 0.49
N GLY A 409 -8.04 -6.27 1.58
CA GLY A 409 -8.44 -5.50 2.74
C GLY A 409 -8.40 -3.99 2.46
N VAL A 410 -9.06 -3.20 3.30
CA VAL A 410 -9.12 -1.74 3.19
C VAL A 410 -8.72 -1.10 4.52
N GLY A 411 -7.82 -0.13 4.49
CA GLY A 411 -7.39 0.62 5.66
C GLY A 411 -8.45 1.59 6.17
N SER A 412 -8.47 1.87 7.48
CA SER A 412 -9.37 2.86 8.08
C SER A 412 -8.73 4.24 8.06
N TYR A 413 -9.07 5.07 7.09
CA TYR A 413 -8.40 6.33 6.78
C TYR A 413 -6.88 6.09 6.64
N LEU A 414 -6.55 5.10 5.80
CA LEU A 414 -5.20 4.66 5.46
C LEU A 414 -5.19 4.13 4.02
N ASN A 415 -4.18 3.34 3.65
CA ASN A 415 -4.07 2.77 2.32
C ASN A 415 -5.35 1.99 1.94
N VAL A 416 -5.84 2.23 0.74
CA VAL A 416 -6.99 1.51 0.18
C VAL A 416 -6.69 0.02 0.04
N HIS A 417 -5.47 -0.36 -0.33
CA HIS A 417 -5.01 -1.74 -0.36
C HIS A 417 -4.32 -2.08 0.97
N GLU A 418 -5.02 -2.76 1.86
CA GLU A 418 -4.47 -3.17 3.16
C GLU A 418 -4.35 -4.69 3.24
N GLY A 419 -3.13 -5.18 3.55
CA GLY A 419 -2.90 -6.57 3.91
C GLY A 419 -3.39 -6.91 5.33
N PRO A 420 -3.30 -8.18 5.73
CA PRO A 420 -2.83 -9.34 4.98
C PRO A 420 -3.86 -9.99 4.04
N HIS A 421 -5.09 -9.47 3.96
CA HIS A 421 -6.17 -10.02 3.17
C HIS A 421 -5.96 -9.74 1.68
N GLN A 422 -5.77 -10.82 0.89
CA GLN A 422 -5.74 -10.78 -0.57
C GLN A 422 -6.52 -11.99 -1.11
N ILE A 423 -7.39 -11.75 -2.08
CA ILE A 423 -8.18 -12.77 -2.76
C ILE A 423 -7.82 -12.78 -4.24
#